data_ae6dbeb8e6fe2bff0bb77cd570a7d132
#
_entry.id   ae6dbeb8e6fe2bff0bb77cd570a7d132
#
_cell.length_a   1.000
_cell.length_b   1.000
_cell.length_c   1.000
_cell.angle_alpha   90.00
_cell.angle_beta   90.00
_cell.angle_gamma   90.00
#
_symmetry.space_group_name_H-M   'P 1'
#
loop_
_entity.id
_entity.type
_entity.pdbx_description
1 polymer ?
#
loop_
_entity_poly.entity_id
_entity_poly.type
_entity_poly.pdbx_seq_one_letter_code
_entity_poly.pdbx_strand_id
1 'polypeptide(L)'
;MRFRDPRTINLTPLWVLIGVNVLVFIATSISSGSILGVSQHIAAQAGVRAVTISSQPWTIITSLFIHDGIYHILFNMLTLYFFGMYVLALVGETRFFLVYFIGGIVGNALFMLLAPNSIAVGASGAIFALGGVLVVLVPRLKVMIFPLPIPMDLWISILISFLLLTFVADVAWQAHLGGLLTGIAAGYIFKRQARQRRY
;
A
#
# COMPACT_ATOMS: atom_id res chain seq x y z
N MET A 1 2.08 -3.96 22.82
CA MET A 1 3.17 -3.23 22.17
C MET A 1 3.03 -1.77 22.55
N ARG A 2 4.11 -1.07 22.93
CA ARG A 2 4.04 0.38 23.21
C ARG A 2 4.47 1.12 21.95
N PHE A 3 3.81 2.23 21.64
CA PHE A 3 4.30 3.19 20.66
C PHE A 3 5.66 3.73 21.13
N ARG A 4 6.61 3.87 20.21
CA ARG A 4 7.81 4.67 20.46
C ARG A 4 7.39 6.12 20.69
N ASP A 5 8.17 6.86 21.48
CA ASP A 5 7.93 8.29 21.64
C ASP A 5 7.87 8.95 20.25
N PRO A 6 6.80 9.68 19.90
CA PRO A 6 6.68 10.34 18.58
C PRO A 6 7.87 11.23 18.23
N ARG A 7 8.57 11.79 19.24
CA ARG A 7 9.76 12.65 19.05
C ARG A 7 11.01 11.87 18.61
N THR A 8 11.01 10.54 18.78
CA THR A 8 12.15 9.66 18.44
C THR A 8 11.93 8.85 17.18
N ILE A 9 10.77 9.03 16.51
CA ILE A 9 10.47 8.29 15.28
C ILE A 9 11.14 9.00 14.11
N ASN A 10 12.04 8.28 13.44
CA ASN A 10 12.58 8.73 12.16
C ASN A 10 11.51 8.53 11.06
N LEU A 11 10.94 9.62 10.55
CA LEU A 11 9.98 9.60 9.44
C LEU A 11 10.65 9.73 8.06
N THR A 12 11.97 9.85 7.99
CA THR A 12 12.71 9.96 6.73
C THR A 12 12.36 8.83 5.75
N PRO A 13 12.28 7.54 6.16
CA PRO A 13 11.90 6.45 5.25
C PRO A 13 10.52 6.66 4.59
N LEU A 14 9.57 7.18 5.34
CA LEU A 14 8.22 7.47 4.86
C LEU A 14 8.23 8.63 3.85
N TRP A 15 8.93 9.71 4.17
CA TRP A 15 9.03 10.86 3.27
C TRP A 15 9.80 10.54 1.98
N VAL A 16 10.85 9.71 2.06
CA VAL A 16 11.55 9.20 0.87
C VAL A 16 10.59 8.41 -0.01
N LEU A 17 9.81 7.50 0.56
CA LEU A 17 8.87 6.69 -0.20
C LEU A 17 7.77 7.53 -0.86
N ILE A 18 7.18 8.49 -0.12
CA ILE A 18 6.21 9.45 -0.66
C ILE A 18 6.86 10.29 -1.77
N GLY A 19 8.06 10.83 -1.53
CA GLY A 19 8.78 11.65 -2.49
C GLY A 19 9.06 10.91 -3.80
N VAL A 20 9.49 9.65 -3.74
CA VAL A 20 9.69 8.81 -4.93
C VAL A 20 8.38 8.64 -5.71
N ASN A 21 7.28 8.31 -5.03
CA ASN A 21 5.97 8.18 -5.69
C ASN A 21 5.54 9.48 -6.37
N VAL A 22 5.70 10.64 -5.70
CA VAL A 22 5.35 11.95 -6.26
C VAL A 22 6.24 12.29 -7.47
N LEU A 23 7.55 12.04 -7.39
CA LEU A 23 8.47 12.29 -8.50
C LEU A 23 8.14 11.41 -9.72
N VAL A 24 7.87 10.12 -9.50
CA VAL A 24 7.44 9.21 -10.57
C VAL A 24 6.12 9.67 -11.17
N PHE A 25 5.15 10.09 -10.35
CA PHE A 25 3.87 10.61 -10.84
C PHE A 25 4.06 11.87 -11.70
N ILE A 26 4.89 12.81 -11.29
CA ILE A 26 5.19 14.02 -12.09
C ILE A 26 5.81 13.61 -13.44
N ALA A 27 6.81 12.72 -13.43
CA ALA A 27 7.47 12.25 -14.65
C ALA A 27 6.49 11.54 -15.60
N THR A 28 5.66 10.65 -15.08
CA THR A 28 4.65 9.93 -15.88
C THR A 28 3.53 10.83 -16.38
N SER A 29 3.12 11.85 -15.61
CA SER A 29 2.13 12.84 -16.03
C SER A 29 2.65 13.72 -17.16
N ILE A 30 3.90 14.17 -17.08
CA ILE A 30 4.56 14.93 -18.17
C ILE A 30 4.63 14.06 -19.43
N SER A 31 5.09 12.82 -19.33
CA SER A 31 5.17 11.89 -20.46
C SER A 31 3.80 11.51 -21.04
N SER A 32 2.76 11.48 -20.23
CA SER A 32 1.38 11.18 -20.65
C SER A 32 0.67 12.43 -21.21
N GLY A 33 1.19 13.62 -20.95
CA GLY A 33 0.49 14.89 -21.25
C GLY A 33 -0.79 15.08 -20.42
N SER A 34 -0.95 14.38 -19.30
CA SER A 34 -2.15 14.39 -18.46
C SER A 34 -1.84 14.10 -17.01
N ILE A 35 -2.50 14.82 -16.10
CA ILE A 35 -2.53 14.51 -14.67
C ILE A 35 -3.75 13.68 -14.26
N LEU A 36 -4.68 13.42 -15.19
CA LEU A 36 -5.93 12.71 -14.91
C LEU A 36 -5.85 11.21 -15.17
N GLY A 37 -4.79 10.75 -15.83
CA GLY A 37 -4.58 9.34 -16.12
C GLY A 37 -3.17 9.08 -16.68
N VAL A 38 -2.68 7.87 -16.49
CA VAL A 38 -1.42 7.41 -17.07
C VAL A 38 -1.65 6.93 -18.50
N SER A 39 -0.70 7.21 -19.42
CA SER A 39 -0.81 6.72 -20.78
C SER A 39 -0.74 5.18 -20.85
N GLN A 40 -1.44 4.58 -21.82
CA GLN A 40 -1.41 3.14 -22.05
C GLN A 40 0.02 2.62 -22.26
N HIS A 41 0.87 3.41 -22.92
CA HIS A 41 2.28 3.06 -23.14
C HIS A 41 3.03 2.90 -21.82
N ILE A 42 2.93 3.85 -20.89
CA ILE A 42 3.58 3.78 -19.58
C ILE A 42 2.98 2.64 -18.75
N ALA A 43 1.65 2.50 -18.74
CA ALA A 43 0.99 1.42 -18.03
C ALA A 43 1.44 0.04 -18.55
N ALA A 44 1.63 -0.12 -19.85
CA ALA A 44 2.12 -1.37 -20.47
C ALA A 44 3.58 -1.68 -20.13
N GLN A 45 4.43 -0.68 -19.88
CA GLN A 45 5.87 -0.89 -19.62
C GLN A 45 6.20 -0.98 -18.13
N ALA A 46 5.43 -0.33 -17.27
CA ALA A 46 5.72 -0.21 -15.84
C ALA A 46 4.63 -0.79 -14.92
N GLY A 47 3.41 -0.99 -15.42
CA GLY A 47 2.33 -1.68 -14.73
C GLY A 47 2.50 -3.20 -14.75
N VAL A 48 2.05 -3.88 -13.70
CA VAL A 48 2.16 -5.34 -13.61
C VAL A 48 1.04 -6.04 -14.39
N ARG A 49 1.43 -7.08 -15.14
CA ARG A 49 0.53 -7.88 -15.97
C ARG A 49 1.05 -9.32 -16.10
N ALA A 50 0.19 -10.31 -15.94
CA ALA A 50 0.59 -11.73 -15.99
C ALA A 50 1.22 -12.13 -17.33
N VAL A 51 0.63 -11.71 -18.45
CA VAL A 51 1.07 -12.11 -19.81
C VAL A 51 2.45 -11.54 -20.20
N THR A 52 2.94 -10.50 -19.52
CA THR A 52 4.23 -9.87 -19.83
C THR A 52 5.27 -10.07 -18.74
N ILE A 53 4.94 -10.69 -17.61
CA ILE A 53 5.83 -10.78 -16.45
C ILE A 53 7.16 -11.48 -16.75
N SER A 54 7.18 -12.47 -17.63
CA SER A 54 8.40 -13.17 -18.03
C SER A 54 9.37 -12.29 -18.82
N SER A 55 8.87 -11.35 -19.63
CA SER A 55 9.66 -10.40 -20.42
C SER A 55 9.91 -9.07 -19.70
N GLN A 56 9.07 -8.73 -18.73
CA GLN A 56 9.09 -7.47 -17.97
C GLN A 56 9.01 -7.72 -16.45
N PRO A 57 9.94 -8.50 -15.84
CA PRO A 57 9.85 -8.88 -14.43
C PRO A 57 9.97 -7.68 -13.48
N TRP A 58 10.57 -6.57 -13.89
CA TRP A 58 10.65 -5.33 -13.11
C TRP A 58 9.27 -4.75 -12.76
N THR A 59 8.24 -5.04 -13.57
CA THR A 59 6.90 -4.50 -13.39
C THR A 59 6.26 -4.90 -12.07
N ILE A 60 6.72 -5.99 -11.45
CA ILE A 60 6.27 -6.41 -10.12
C ILE A 60 6.60 -5.35 -9.04
N ILE A 61 7.64 -4.55 -9.28
CA ILE A 61 8.08 -3.46 -8.37
C ILE A 61 7.69 -2.10 -8.93
N THR A 62 7.92 -1.84 -10.23
CA THR A 62 7.68 -0.50 -10.80
C THR A 62 6.22 -0.11 -10.74
N SER A 63 5.30 -1.06 -10.88
CA SER A 63 3.86 -0.83 -10.76
C SER A 63 3.45 -0.20 -9.43
N LEU A 64 4.19 -0.45 -8.34
CA LEU A 64 3.93 0.12 -7.02
C LEU A 64 4.13 1.65 -6.99
N PHE A 65 4.78 2.23 -7.98
CA PHE A 65 5.10 3.65 -8.07
C PHE A 65 4.32 4.39 -9.17
N ILE A 66 3.65 3.66 -10.06
CA ILE A 66 2.82 4.26 -11.12
C ILE A 66 1.42 4.54 -10.56
N HIS A 67 0.89 5.72 -10.85
CA HIS A 67 -0.46 6.10 -10.42
C HIS A 67 -1.30 6.61 -11.58
N ASP A 68 -2.52 6.11 -11.66
CA ASP A 68 -3.48 6.49 -12.70
C ASP A 68 -4.29 7.71 -12.25
N GLY A 69 -3.66 8.86 -12.38
CA GLY A 69 -4.24 10.18 -12.12
C GLY A 69 -4.06 10.72 -10.71
N ILE A 70 -4.35 12.04 -10.60
CA ILE A 70 -4.09 12.85 -9.39
C ILE A 70 -4.85 12.35 -8.15
N TYR A 71 -6.08 11.90 -8.30
CA TYR A 71 -6.85 11.38 -7.17
C TYR A 71 -6.27 10.06 -6.67
N HIS A 72 -5.81 9.19 -7.59
CA HIS A 72 -5.20 7.91 -7.22
C HIS A 72 -3.94 8.13 -6.38
N ILE A 73 -3.01 8.99 -6.81
CA ILE A 73 -1.81 9.27 -6.01
C ILE A 73 -2.15 10.00 -4.71
N LEU A 74 -3.07 10.96 -4.73
CA LEU A 74 -3.43 11.73 -3.54
C LEU A 74 -3.92 10.82 -2.41
N PHE A 75 -4.89 9.93 -2.71
CA PHE A 75 -5.41 9.01 -1.70
C PHE A 75 -4.39 7.95 -1.27
N ASN A 76 -3.53 7.47 -2.19
CA ASN A 76 -2.45 6.57 -1.83
C ASN A 76 -1.45 7.26 -0.87
N MET A 77 -0.98 8.46 -1.20
CA MET A 77 0.02 9.16 -0.37
C MET A 77 -0.54 9.57 0.99
N LEU A 78 -1.79 10.01 1.03
CA LEU A 78 -2.47 10.32 2.29
C LEU A 78 -2.56 9.08 3.20
N THR A 79 -3.00 7.95 2.65
CA THR A 79 -3.13 6.70 3.40
C THR A 79 -1.74 6.15 3.78
N LEU A 80 -0.77 6.23 2.87
CA LEU A 80 0.62 5.84 3.14
C LEU A 80 1.21 6.67 4.28
N TYR A 81 0.97 7.99 4.30
CA TYR A 81 1.43 8.84 5.38
C TYR A 81 0.88 8.38 6.74
N PHE A 82 -0.43 8.21 6.86
CA PHE A 82 -1.04 7.81 8.12
C PHE A 82 -0.64 6.39 8.54
N PHE A 83 -0.79 5.39 7.68
CA PHE A 83 -0.45 4.02 8.03
C PHE A 83 1.05 3.83 8.23
N GLY A 84 1.86 4.45 7.37
CA GLY A 84 3.32 4.39 7.46
C GLY A 84 3.86 4.97 8.76
N MET A 85 3.36 6.11 9.19
CA MET A 85 3.73 6.73 10.47
C MET A 85 3.47 5.79 11.66
N TYR A 86 2.28 5.19 11.73
CA TYR A 86 1.95 4.25 12.81
C TYR A 86 2.78 2.96 12.73
N VAL A 87 2.99 2.41 11.53
CA VAL A 87 3.81 1.19 11.39
C VAL A 87 5.26 1.47 11.77
N LEU A 88 5.85 2.58 11.33
CA LEU A 88 7.21 3.00 11.74
C LEU A 88 7.32 3.12 13.26
N ALA A 89 6.32 3.73 13.90
CA ALA A 89 6.28 3.88 15.35
C ALA A 89 6.23 2.54 16.11
N LEU A 90 5.53 1.56 15.55
CA LEU A 90 5.29 0.27 16.21
C LEU A 90 6.40 -0.76 15.94
N VAL A 91 6.91 -0.84 14.69
CA VAL A 91 7.78 -1.94 14.27
C VAL A 91 9.15 -1.49 13.77
N GLY A 92 9.34 -0.21 13.46
CA GLY A 92 10.60 0.39 12.99
C GLY A 92 10.80 0.27 11.47
N GLU A 93 11.88 0.89 10.98
CA GLU A 93 12.13 1.14 9.55
C GLU A 93 12.25 -0.13 8.71
N THR A 94 13.10 -1.05 9.12
CA THR A 94 13.35 -2.30 8.37
C THR A 94 12.06 -3.08 8.14
N ARG A 95 11.23 -3.23 9.20
CA ARG A 95 9.97 -3.96 9.09
C ARG A 95 8.92 -3.19 8.29
N PHE A 96 8.93 -1.86 8.35
CA PHE A 96 8.08 -1.01 7.51
C PHE A 96 8.35 -1.28 6.03
N PHE A 97 9.61 -1.21 5.59
CA PHE A 97 9.96 -1.49 4.19
C PHE A 97 9.68 -2.93 3.79
N LEU A 98 10.01 -3.91 4.63
CA LEU A 98 9.72 -5.32 4.35
C LEU A 98 8.22 -5.54 4.13
N VAL A 99 7.37 -4.98 5.00
CA VAL A 99 5.91 -5.10 4.86
C VAL A 99 5.41 -4.42 3.58
N TYR A 100 5.90 -3.22 3.30
CA TYR A 100 5.52 -2.47 2.11
C TYR A 100 5.85 -3.24 0.83
N PHE A 101 7.12 -3.61 0.65
CA PHE A 101 7.56 -4.27 -0.59
C PHE A 101 7.06 -5.70 -0.71
N ILE A 102 7.15 -6.52 0.33
CA ILE A 102 6.65 -7.90 0.27
C ILE A 102 5.13 -7.89 0.10
N GLY A 103 4.41 -7.02 0.81
CA GLY A 103 2.97 -6.89 0.66
C GLY A 103 2.55 -6.44 -0.74
N GLY A 104 3.27 -5.49 -1.34
CA GLY A 104 3.05 -5.07 -2.72
C GLY A 104 3.32 -6.18 -3.73
N ILE A 105 4.45 -6.90 -3.58
CA ILE A 105 4.82 -8.03 -4.44
C ILE A 105 3.78 -9.16 -4.36
N VAL A 106 3.39 -9.57 -3.15
CA VAL A 106 2.37 -10.62 -2.96
C VAL A 106 1.01 -10.15 -3.48
N GLY A 107 0.68 -8.87 -3.29
CA GLY A 107 -0.52 -8.27 -3.87
C GLY A 107 -0.52 -8.37 -5.39
N ASN A 108 0.56 -7.96 -6.03
CA ASN A 108 0.73 -8.06 -7.47
C ASN A 108 0.70 -9.52 -7.97
N ALA A 109 1.30 -10.45 -7.22
CA ALA A 109 1.24 -11.88 -7.56
C ALA A 109 -0.21 -12.41 -7.52
N LEU A 110 -0.98 -12.06 -6.49
CA LEU A 110 -2.39 -12.45 -6.41
C LEU A 110 -3.23 -11.79 -7.50
N PHE A 111 -2.95 -10.52 -7.84
CA PHE A 111 -3.60 -9.85 -8.97
C PHE A 111 -3.33 -10.57 -10.29
N MET A 112 -2.09 -10.90 -10.59
CA MET A 112 -1.74 -11.62 -11.82
C MET A 112 -2.41 -12.99 -11.90
N LEU A 113 -2.57 -13.68 -10.76
CA LEU A 113 -3.23 -14.98 -10.69
C LEU A 113 -4.73 -14.90 -10.98
N LEU A 114 -5.41 -13.88 -10.44
CA LEU A 114 -6.88 -13.77 -10.49
C LEU A 114 -7.40 -12.86 -11.62
N ALA A 115 -6.54 -11.99 -12.17
CA ALA A 115 -6.88 -11.07 -13.26
C ALA A 115 -5.77 -11.03 -14.35
N PRO A 116 -5.42 -12.18 -14.98
CA PRO A 116 -4.23 -12.32 -15.83
C PRO A 116 -4.22 -11.41 -17.06
N ASN A 117 -5.38 -11.00 -17.54
CA ASN A 117 -5.54 -10.16 -18.74
C ASN A 117 -5.56 -8.65 -18.43
N SER A 118 -5.53 -8.29 -17.16
CA SER A 118 -5.58 -6.89 -16.72
C SER A 118 -4.20 -6.35 -16.37
N ILE A 119 -4.08 -5.01 -16.28
CA ILE A 119 -2.88 -4.30 -15.81
C ILE A 119 -3.20 -3.67 -14.47
N ALA A 120 -2.29 -3.78 -13.49
CA ALA A 120 -2.40 -3.05 -12.24
C ALA A 120 -1.24 -2.07 -12.06
N VAL A 121 -1.58 -0.93 -11.48
CA VAL A 121 -0.67 0.14 -11.05
C VAL A 121 -1.12 0.68 -9.69
N GLY A 122 -0.20 1.18 -8.89
CA GLY A 122 -0.49 1.85 -7.62
C GLY A 122 0.17 1.21 -6.42
N ALA A 123 0.45 2.04 -5.42
CA ALA A 123 1.02 1.65 -4.14
C ALA A 123 0.01 0.92 -3.22
N SER A 124 -1.26 0.86 -3.60
CA SER A 124 -2.36 0.50 -2.71
C SER A 124 -2.27 -0.91 -2.13
N GLY A 125 -1.79 -1.91 -2.89
CA GLY A 125 -1.54 -3.26 -2.36
C GLY A 125 -0.54 -3.26 -1.21
N ALA A 126 0.56 -2.52 -1.34
CA ALA A 126 1.55 -2.33 -0.28
C ALA A 126 0.98 -1.54 0.92
N ILE A 127 0.14 -0.55 0.66
CA ILE A 127 -0.55 0.23 1.71
C ILE A 127 -1.55 -0.64 2.48
N PHE A 128 -2.29 -1.51 1.80
CA PHE A 128 -3.15 -2.49 2.46
C PHE A 128 -2.36 -3.47 3.34
N ALA A 129 -1.10 -3.79 2.99
CA ALA A 129 -0.24 -4.59 3.86
C ALA A 129 0.14 -3.82 5.14
N LEU A 130 0.46 -2.53 5.06
CA LEU A 130 0.65 -1.70 6.25
C LEU A 130 -0.63 -1.67 7.11
N GLY A 131 -1.79 -1.51 6.48
CA GLY A 131 -3.10 -1.59 7.14
C GLY A 131 -3.32 -2.93 7.85
N GLY A 132 -2.97 -4.04 7.20
CA GLY A 132 -3.06 -5.39 7.78
C GLY A 132 -2.23 -5.55 9.05
N VAL A 133 -1.00 -5.02 9.08
CA VAL A 133 -0.17 -4.97 10.29
C VAL A 133 -0.90 -4.21 11.41
N LEU A 134 -1.45 -3.04 11.09
CA LEU A 134 -2.13 -2.19 12.08
C LEU A 134 -3.40 -2.83 12.63
N VAL A 135 -4.18 -3.54 11.79
CA VAL A 135 -5.38 -4.29 12.24
C VAL A 135 -5.01 -5.31 13.33
N VAL A 136 -3.85 -5.96 13.24
CA VAL A 136 -3.41 -6.94 14.25
C VAL A 136 -2.83 -6.29 15.50
N LEU A 137 -2.06 -5.20 15.32
CA LEU A 137 -1.33 -4.57 16.43
C LEU A 137 -2.18 -3.55 17.20
N VAL A 138 -3.01 -2.77 16.52
CA VAL A 138 -3.80 -1.67 17.07
C VAL A 138 -5.22 -1.59 16.47
N PRO A 139 -6.01 -2.68 16.51
CA PRO A 139 -7.29 -2.78 15.81
C PRO A 139 -8.31 -1.70 16.18
N ARG A 140 -8.23 -1.19 17.42
CA ARG A 140 -9.15 -0.17 17.97
C ARG A 140 -8.62 1.26 17.85
N LEU A 141 -7.54 1.47 17.07
CA LEU A 141 -7.10 2.83 16.73
C LEU A 141 -8.24 3.54 16.00
N LYS A 142 -8.62 4.73 16.48
CA LYS A 142 -9.66 5.51 15.82
C LYS A 142 -9.10 6.23 14.61
N VAL A 143 -9.72 5.98 13.46
CA VAL A 143 -9.37 6.61 12.18
C VAL A 143 -10.64 7.11 11.50
N MET A 144 -10.50 8.10 10.63
CA MET A 144 -11.57 8.60 9.78
C MET A 144 -11.28 8.17 8.34
N ILE A 145 -12.32 7.73 7.61
CA ILE A 145 -12.23 7.44 6.17
C ILE A 145 -12.86 8.62 5.43
N PHE A 146 -12.11 9.25 4.54
CA PHE A 146 -12.71 10.24 3.65
C PHE A 146 -13.68 9.55 2.65
N PRO A 147 -14.86 10.12 2.39
CA PRO A 147 -15.40 11.40 2.87
C PRO A 147 -16.21 11.31 4.18
N LEU A 148 -16.18 10.20 4.89
CA LEU A 148 -16.95 9.99 6.13
C LEU A 148 -16.17 10.54 7.34
N PRO A 149 -16.54 11.69 7.93
CA PRO A 149 -15.84 12.28 9.06
C PRO A 149 -16.25 11.63 10.41
N ILE A 150 -16.50 10.32 10.40
CA ILE A 150 -16.92 9.56 11.58
C ILE A 150 -15.73 8.75 12.07
N PRO A 151 -15.23 9.00 13.31
CA PRO A 151 -14.16 8.17 13.88
C PRO A 151 -14.65 6.75 14.12
N MET A 152 -14.01 5.78 13.47
CA MET A 152 -14.32 4.36 13.63
C MET A 152 -13.07 3.55 13.93
N ASP A 153 -13.25 2.33 14.43
CA ASP A 153 -12.13 1.43 14.68
C ASP A 153 -11.43 1.07 13.37
N LEU A 154 -10.11 1.04 13.39
CA LEU A 154 -9.27 0.80 12.23
C LEU A 154 -9.66 -0.47 11.45
N TRP A 155 -9.97 -1.57 12.15
CA TRP A 155 -10.36 -2.82 11.50
C TRP A 155 -11.67 -2.67 10.69
N ILE A 156 -12.63 -1.88 11.23
CA ILE A 156 -13.90 -1.56 10.52
C ILE A 156 -13.58 -0.70 9.30
N SER A 157 -12.72 0.32 9.49
CA SER A 157 -12.32 1.24 8.41
C SER A 157 -11.66 0.49 7.25
N ILE A 158 -10.76 -0.44 7.54
CA ILE A 158 -10.09 -1.24 6.50
C ILE A 158 -11.08 -2.18 5.80
N LEU A 159 -11.98 -2.81 6.55
CA LEU A 159 -13.01 -3.67 5.97
C LEU A 159 -13.93 -2.88 5.03
N ILE A 160 -14.44 -1.73 5.48
CA ILE A 160 -15.29 -0.86 4.66
C ILE A 160 -14.53 -0.37 3.42
N SER A 161 -13.29 0.13 3.58
CA SER A 161 -12.48 0.58 2.45
C SER A 161 -12.23 -0.53 1.43
N PHE A 162 -11.91 -1.74 1.90
CA PHE A 162 -11.71 -2.89 1.03
C PHE A 162 -12.98 -3.22 0.25
N LEU A 163 -14.13 -3.32 0.94
CA LEU A 163 -15.42 -3.63 0.30
C LEU A 163 -15.81 -2.54 -0.70
N LEU A 164 -15.74 -1.27 -0.32
CA LEU A 164 -16.08 -0.17 -1.23
C LEU A 164 -15.20 -0.18 -2.49
N LEU A 165 -13.89 -0.33 -2.32
CA LEU A 165 -12.96 -0.35 -3.45
C LEU A 165 -13.12 -1.59 -4.35
N THR A 166 -13.67 -2.70 -3.84
CA THR A 166 -13.96 -3.89 -4.65
C THR A 166 -15.04 -3.63 -5.71
N PHE A 167 -15.94 -2.68 -5.45
CA PHE A 167 -17.02 -2.31 -6.37
C PHE A 167 -16.68 -1.12 -7.29
N VAL A 168 -15.49 -0.51 -7.13
CA VAL A 168 -15.03 0.55 -8.03
C VAL A 168 -14.41 -0.09 -9.26
N ALA A 169 -14.85 0.35 -10.45
CA ALA A 169 -14.29 -0.12 -11.71
C ALA A 169 -12.76 0.14 -11.77
N ASP A 170 -12.06 -0.75 -12.42
CA ASP A 170 -10.60 -0.70 -12.66
C ASP A 170 -9.72 -0.71 -11.39
N VAL A 171 -10.29 -0.95 -10.20
CA VAL A 171 -9.52 -1.14 -8.98
C VAL A 171 -9.05 -2.60 -8.86
N ALA A 172 -7.75 -2.79 -8.71
CA ALA A 172 -7.11 -4.09 -8.52
C ALA A 172 -7.33 -4.63 -7.09
N TRP A 173 -8.60 -4.95 -6.73
CA TRP A 173 -8.95 -5.44 -5.39
C TRP A 173 -8.18 -6.70 -4.99
N GLN A 174 -7.76 -7.52 -5.96
CA GLN A 174 -6.94 -8.71 -5.75
C GLN A 174 -5.58 -8.34 -5.15
N ALA A 175 -4.96 -7.26 -5.65
CA ALA A 175 -3.72 -6.73 -5.08
C ALA A 175 -3.93 -6.23 -3.65
N HIS A 176 -5.06 -5.56 -3.38
CA HIS A 176 -5.43 -5.14 -2.03
C HIS A 176 -5.58 -6.33 -1.07
N LEU A 177 -6.25 -7.38 -1.51
CA LEU A 177 -6.44 -8.61 -0.72
C LEU A 177 -5.10 -9.27 -0.40
N GLY A 178 -4.24 -9.47 -1.40
CA GLY A 178 -2.91 -10.06 -1.23
C GLY A 178 -2.04 -9.27 -0.26
N GLY A 179 -2.04 -7.94 -0.39
CA GLY A 179 -1.37 -7.03 0.53
C GLY A 179 -1.92 -7.15 1.95
N LEU A 180 -3.24 -7.03 2.11
CA LEU A 180 -3.90 -7.11 3.42
C LEU A 180 -3.57 -8.41 4.17
N LEU A 181 -3.68 -9.56 3.49
CA LEU A 181 -3.37 -10.88 4.08
C LEU A 181 -1.89 -10.98 4.48
N THR A 182 -0.97 -10.48 3.65
CA THR A 182 0.46 -10.40 3.96
C THR A 182 0.71 -9.56 5.20
N GLY A 183 0.07 -8.40 5.29
CA GLY A 183 0.16 -7.51 6.44
C GLY A 183 -0.38 -8.12 7.73
N ILE A 184 -1.52 -8.80 7.66
CA ILE A 184 -2.10 -9.52 8.80
C ILE A 184 -1.12 -10.59 9.29
N ALA A 185 -0.55 -11.40 8.40
CA ALA A 185 0.44 -12.43 8.75
C ALA A 185 1.68 -11.80 9.42
N ALA A 186 2.24 -10.73 8.83
CA ALA A 186 3.37 -10.00 9.41
C ALA A 186 3.04 -9.42 10.79
N GLY A 187 1.85 -8.86 10.96
CA GLY A 187 1.36 -8.32 12.23
C GLY A 187 1.32 -9.39 13.34
N TYR A 188 0.85 -10.58 13.04
CA TYR A 188 0.87 -11.72 14.00
C TYR A 188 2.29 -12.12 14.38
N ILE A 189 3.21 -12.19 13.39
CA ILE A 189 4.63 -12.50 13.66
C ILE A 189 5.23 -11.44 14.60
N PHE A 190 5.02 -10.14 14.32
CA PHE A 190 5.55 -9.06 15.16
C PHE A 190 4.95 -9.08 16.57
N LYS A 191 3.65 -9.35 16.68
CA LYS A 191 2.98 -9.47 17.98
C LYS A 191 3.55 -10.61 18.83
N ARG A 192 3.81 -11.78 18.21
CA ARG A 192 4.43 -12.92 18.86
C ARG A 192 5.85 -12.61 19.33
N GLN A 193 6.70 -12.04 18.47
CA GLN A 193 8.07 -11.65 18.80
C GLN A 193 8.12 -10.62 19.94
N ALA A 194 7.19 -9.67 19.97
CA ALA A 194 7.11 -8.67 21.04
C ALA A 194 6.70 -9.28 22.40
N ARG A 195 5.93 -10.37 22.40
CA ARG A 195 5.60 -11.11 23.64
C ARG A 195 6.81 -11.87 24.17
N GLN A 196 7.55 -12.54 23.30
CA GLN A 196 8.75 -13.32 23.69
C GLN A 196 9.88 -12.49 24.30
N ARG A 197 10.01 -11.20 23.91
CA ARG A 197 11.04 -10.30 24.45
C ARG A 197 10.69 -9.70 25.83
N ARG A 198 9.53 -10.04 26.38
CA ARG A 198 9.09 -9.57 27.71
C ARG A 198 9.34 -10.59 28.83
N TYR A 199 9.79 -11.76 28.45
CA TYR A 199 10.23 -12.85 29.33
C TYR A 199 11.73 -13.07 29.16
#